data_530e51f944b8fc4003514e3e53370705
#
_entry.id   530e51f944b8fc4003514e3e53370705
#
_cell.length_a   1.000
_cell.length_b   1.000
_cell.length_c   1.000
_cell.angle_alpha   90.00
_cell.angle_beta   90.00
_cell.angle_gamma   90.00
#
_symmetry.space_group_name_H-M   'P 1'
#
loop_
_entity.id
_entity.type
_entity.pdbx_description
1 polymer ?
#
loop_
_entity_poly.entity_id
_entity_poly.type
_entity_poly.pdbx_seq_one_letter_code
_entity_poly.pdbx_strand_id
1 'polypeptide(L)'
;SKFGGVQIGTITYSWRSMPGGLENIIKYCQEANISSIELMGGDLEAYLGAPENPMMKFFRRQASQPAAKPGEKPAAPRRMGPPKFTPEQQAEIDKYKEEVKAWRLGLDLSKVEGARKLLSDAGISVHIVKMQPSGMGSDEEVDYAFKVAKAMGAKAVTDEINLETAKRVAPFAEK
;
A
#
# COMPACT_ATOMS: atom_id res chain seq x y z
N SER A 1 -19.66 -1.95 9.58
CA SER A 1 -20.05 -3.16 10.33
C SER A 1 -19.63 -3.06 11.79
N LYS A 2 -20.49 -3.55 12.70
CA LYS A 2 -20.21 -3.64 14.13
C LYS A 2 -20.61 -5.02 14.63
N PHE A 3 -19.82 -5.57 15.54
CA PHE A 3 -20.12 -6.80 16.23
C PHE A 3 -20.06 -6.57 17.76
N GLY A 4 -21.15 -6.81 18.46
CA GLY A 4 -21.23 -6.52 19.90
C GLY A 4 -20.93 -5.06 20.28
N GLY A 5 -21.24 -4.10 19.38
CA GLY A 5 -20.93 -2.69 19.57
C GLY A 5 -19.51 -2.27 19.12
N VAL A 6 -18.63 -3.24 18.84
CA VAL A 6 -17.25 -2.99 18.41
C VAL A 6 -17.19 -2.85 16.89
N GLN A 7 -16.49 -1.82 16.39
CA GLN A 7 -16.25 -1.63 14.97
C GLN A 7 -15.33 -2.76 14.46
N ILE A 8 -15.79 -3.46 13.40
CA ILE A 8 -15.00 -4.47 12.70
C ILE A 8 -14.48 -3.87 11.39
N GLY A 9 -13.23 -4.14 11.10
CA GLY A 9 -12.55 -3.72 9.88
C GLY A 9 -11.54 -4.75 9.39
N THR A 10 -10.95 -4.49 8.24
CA THR A 10 -9.88 -5.30 7.67
C THR A 10 -8.83 -4.43 7.00
N ILE A 11 -7.62 -4.96 6.89
CA ILE A 11 -6.60 -4.41 6.01
C ILE A 11 -6.80 -4.94 4.59
N THR A 12 -6.74 -4.07 3.57
CA THR A 12 -6.95 -4.49 2.16
C THR A 12 -5.90 -5.46 1.65
N TYR A 13 -4.75 -5.56 2.32
CA TYR A 13 -3.74 -6.61 2.07
C TYR A 13 -4.28 -8.04 2.25
N SER A 14 -5.38 -8.23 2.97
CA SER A 14 -6.05 -9.52 3.12
C SER A 14 -6.47 -10.11 1.76
N TRP A 15 -6.73 -9.27 0.77
CA TRP A 15 -7.13 -9.67 -0.59
C TRP A 15 -5.97 -9.66 -1.61
N ARG A 16 -4.71 -9.62 -1.17
CA ARG A 16 -3.52 -9.56 -2.03
C ARG A 16 -3.39 -10.67 -3.08
N SER A 17 -4.07 -11.80 -2.87
CA SER A 17 -4.10 -12.93 -3.82
C SER A 17 -5.29 -12.88 -4.80
N MET A 18 -6.15 -11.87 -4.66
CA MET A 18 -7.31 -11.63 -5.51
C MET A 18 -7.01 -10.49 -6.50
N PRO A 19 -7.82 -10.29 -7.54
CA PRO A 19 -7.69 -9.12 -8.41
C PRO A 19 -7.66 -7.82 -7.62
N GLY A 20 -6.62 -7.00 -7.84
CA GLY A 20 -6.42 -5.72 -7.15
C GLY A 20 -7.29 -4.59 -7.70
N GLY A 21 -7.08 -3.39 -7.14
CA GLY A 21 -7.77 -2.16 -7.54
C GLY A 21 -8.90 -1.77 -6.61
N LEU A 22 -9.15 -0.48 -6.51
CA LEU A 22 -10.07 0.10 -5.53
C LEU A 22 -11.51 -0.39 -5.71
N GLU A 23 -11.94 -0.59 -6.95
CA GLU A 23 -13.28 -1.10 -7.27
C GLU A 23 -13.48 -2.55 -6.78
N ASN A 24 -12.46 -3.39 -6.94
CA ASN A 24 -12.50 -4.75 -6.42
C ASN A 24 -12.49 -4.77 -4.88
N ILE A 25 -11.71 -3.89 -4.23
CA ILE A 25 -11.72 -3.72 -2.78
C ILE A 25 -13.12 -3.36 -2.30
N ILE A 26 -13.82 -2.44 -2.97
CA ILE A 26 -15.21 -2.09 -2.65
C ILE A 26 -16.11 -3.33 -2.72
N LYS A 27 -16.01 -4.09 -3.81
CA LYS A 27 -16.78 -5.32 -3.99
C LYS A 27 -16.52 -6.32 -2.86
N TYR A 28 -15.25 -6.58 -2.51
CA TYR A 28 -14.90 -7.50 -1.44
C TYR A 28 -15.39 -7.05 -0.07
N CYS A 29 -15.31 -5.75 0.20
CA CYS A 29 -15.87 -5.17 1.42
C CYS A 29 -17.39 -5.41 1.52
N GLN A 30 -18.11 -5.18 0.43
CA GLN A 30 -19.55 -5.38 0.37
C GLN A 30 -19.93 -6.86 0.54
N GLU A 31 -19.25 -7.77 -0.16
CA GLU A 31 -19.45 -9.22 -0.05
C GLU A 31 -19.15 -9.74 1.34
N ALA A 32 -18.11 -9.21 2.00
CA ALA A 32 -17.72 -9.58 3.37
C ALA A 32 -18.51 -8.81 4.45
N ASN A 33 -19.42 -7.90 4.07
CA ASN A 33 -20.13 -7.01 4.99
C ASN A 33 -19.19 -6.19 5.90
N ILE A 34 -18.10 -5.68 5.34
CA ILE A 34 -17.10 -4.85 6.03
C ILE A 34 -17.27 -3.39 5.59
N SER A 35 -17.38 -2.48 6.57
CA SER A 35 -17.56 -1.05 6.33
C SER A 35 -16.41 -0.18 6.86
N SER A 36 -15.30 -0.78 7.26
CA SER A 36 -14.13 -0.09 7.81
C SER A 36 -12.86 -0.77 7.35
N ILE A 37 -11.89 0.00 6.80
CA ILE A 37 -10.67 -0.57 6.26
C ILE A 37 -9.40 0.18 6.70
N GLU A 38 -8.30 -0.56 6.77
CA GLU A 38 -6.96 -0.06 6.58
C GLU A 38 -6.62 -0.22 5.10
N LEU A 39 -6.47 0.90 4.39
CA LEU A 39 -6.23 0.91 2.95
C LEU A 39 -4.73 0.85 2.66
N MET A 40 -4.31 -0.10 1.83
CA MET A 40 -2.94 -0.12 1.31
C MET A 40 -2.71 1.08 0.40
N GLY A 41 -1.67 1.86 0.69
CA GLY A 41 -1.32 3.05 -0.10
C GLY A 41 -1.05 2.74 -1.56
N GLY A 42 -0.45 1.59 -1.87
CA GLY A 42 -0.22 1.16 -3.24
C GLY A 42 -1.49 0.97 -4.07
N ASP A 43 -2.58 0.48 -3.47
CA ASP A 43 -3.88 0.35 -4.16
C ASP A 43 -4.47 1.73 -4.47
N LEU A 44 -4.33 2.68 -3.53
CA LEU A 44 -4.77 4.06 -3.71
C LEU A 44 -3.94 4.77 -4.78
N GLU A 45 -2.60 4.72 -4.69
CA GLU A 45 -1.71 5.35 -5.66
C GLU A 45 -1.93 4.80 -7.07
N ALA A 46 -2.11 3.48 -7.22
CA ALA A 46 -2.43 2.86 -8.51
C ALA A 46 -3.76 3.37 -9.09
N TYR A 47 -4.80 3.49 -8.26
CA TYR A 47 -6.09 4.08 -8.68
C TYR A 47 -5.94 5.54 -9.14
N LEU A 48 -5.07 6.30 -8.49
CA LEU A 48 -4.80 7.70 -8.80
C LEU A 48 -3.87 7.90 -10.00
N GLY A 49 -3.35 6.82 -10.60
CA GLY A 49 -2.52 6.83 -11.80
C GLY A 49 -1.02 6.95 -11.53
N ALA A 50 -0.55 6.47 -10.38
CA ALA A 50 0.89 6.38 -10.10
C ALA A 50 1.64 5.50 -11.10
N PRO A 51 2.94 5.76 -11.35
CA PRO A 51 3.79 4.86 -12.12
C PRO A 51 3.79 3.44 -11.56
N GLU A 52 3.80 2.46 -12.46
CA GLU A 52 3.79 1.03 -12.08
C GLU A 52 5.12 0.64 -11.43
N ASN A 53 5.07 0.05 -10.23
CA ASN A 53 6.25 -0.39 -9.49
C ASN A 53 6.90 -1.62 -10.16
N PRO A 54 8.13 -1.51 -10.71
CA PRO A 54 8.80 -2.60 -11.40
C PRO A 54 9.12 -3.79 -10.49
N MET A 55 9.26 -3.58 -9.19
CA MET A 55 9.52 -4.65 -8.22
C MET A 55 8.42 -5.72 -8.23
N MET A 56 7.17 -5.34 -8.50
CA MET A 56 6.06 -6.30 -8.60
C MET A 56 6.27 -7.29 -9.75
N LYS A 57 6.84 -6.85 -10.87
CA LYS A 57 7.19 -7.71 -12.01
C LYS A 57 8.33 -8.67 -11.65
N PHE A 58 9.32 -8.19 -10.91
CA PHE A 58 10.47 -9.01 -10.49
C PHE A 58 10.04 -10.11 -9.52
N PHE A 59 9.20 -9.80 -8.54
CA PHE A 59 8.66 -10.79 -7.61
C PHE A 59 7.74 -11.81 -8.28
N ARG A 60 6.91 -11.42 -9.24
CA ARG A 60 6.09 -12.35 -10.01
C ARG A 60 6.92 -13.39 -10.77
N ARG A 61 8.04 -12.96 -11.37
CA ARG A 61 8.96 -13.88 -12.07
C ARG A 61 9.64 -14.88 -11.11
N GLN A 62 9.90 -14.49 -9.86
CA GLN A 62 10.45 -15.42 -8.85
C GLN A 62 9.39 -16.41 -8.34
N ALA A 63 8.15 -15.98 -8.19
CA ALA A 63 7.04 -16.83 -7.73
C ALA A 63 6.57 -17.84 -8.78
N SER A 64 6.85 -17.61 -10.07
CA SER A 64 6.51 -18.51 -11.17
C SER A 64 7.55 -19.63 -11.42
N GLN A 65 8.50 -19.84 -10.50
CA GLN A 65 9.32 -21.06 -10.53
C GLN A 65 8.43 -22.29 -10.27
N PRO A 66 8.61 -23.38 -11.02
CA PRO A 66 7.74 -24.54 -10.91
C PRO A 66 7.71 -25.06 -9.48
N ALA A 67 6.51 -25.33 -8.97
CA ALA A 67 6.32 -26.01 -7.70
C ALA A 67 7.14 -27.32 -7.68
N ALA A 68 7.70 -27.65 -6.54
CA ALA A 68 8.42 -28.90 -6.33
C ALA A 68 7.59 -30.10 -6.88
N LYS A 69 8.26 -31.04 -7.54
CA LYS A 69 7.60 -32.23 -8.10
C LYS A 69 6.83 -33.00 -7.02
N PRO A 70 5.70 -33.63 -7.33
CA PRO A 70 4.96 -34.45 -6.38
C PRO A 70 5.90 -35.49 -5.75
N GLY A 71 6.05 -35.44 -4.41
CA GLY A 71 6.92 -36.33 -3.64
C GLY A 71 8.18 -35.68 -3.06
N GLU A 72 8.58 -34.49 -3.47
CA GLU A 72 9.62 -33.74 -2.78
C GLU A 72 9.05 -33.01 -1.56
N LYS A 73 9.69 -33.20 -0.40
CA LYS A 73 9.33 -32.44 0.79
C LYS A 73 9.47 -30.94 0.47
N PRO A 74 8.45 -30.12 0.82
CA PRO A 74 8.58 -28.69 0.68
C PRO A 74 9.87 -28.24 1.33
N ALA A 75 10.75 -27.59 0.58
CA ALA A 75 11.94 -27.00 1.16
C ALA A 75 11.47 -26.02 2.27
N ALA A 76 12.05 -26.15 3.47
CA ALA A 76 11.77 -25.22 4.55
C ALA A 76 11.86 -23.78 4.01
N PRO A 77 10.96 -22.87 4.44
CA PRO A 77 10.98 -21.50 3.95
C PRO A 77 12.38 -20.94 4.19
N ARG A 78 13.16 -20.84 3.12
CA ARG A 78 14.48 -20.20 3.19
C ARG A 78 14.18 -18.76 3.62
N ARG A 79 14.76 -18.33 4.73
CA ARG A 79 14.87 -16.90 5.02
C ARG A 79 15.60 -16.30 3.82
N MET A 80 14.83 -15.77 2.88
CA MET A 80 15.40 -15.09 1.73
C MET A 80 16.05 -13.82 2.28
N GLY A 81 17.34 -13.69 2.08
CA GLY A 81 18.04 -12.43 2.30
C GLY A 81 17.39 -11.33 1.40
N PRO A 82 17.78 -10.07 1.59
CA PRO A 82 17.28 -9.00 0.76
C PRO A 82 17.44 -9.37 -0.74
N PRO A 83 16.44 -9.06 -1.58
CA PRO A 83 16.47 -9.42 -2.98
C PRO A 83 17.72 -8.82 -3.65
N LYS A 84 18.45 -9.65 -4.38
CA LYS A 84 19.59 -9.19 -5.19
C LYS A 84 19.05 -8.86 -6.59
N PHE A 85 19.18 -7.60 -6.98
CA PHE A 85 18.80 -7.13 -8.30
C PHE A 85 20.02 -7.11 -9.23
N THR A 86 19.79 -7.33 -10.54
CA THR A 86 20.82 -7.05 -11.55
C THR A 86 21.04 -5.54 -11.69
N PRO A 87 22.17 -5.10 -12.28
CA PRO A 87 22.39 -3.67 -12.53
C PRO A 87 21.24 -3.01 -13.32
N GLU A 88 20.70 -3.73 -14.32
CA GLU A 88 19.58 -3.24 -15.14
C GLU A 88 18.29 -3.12 -14.29
N GLN A 89 18.00 -4.11 -13.45
CA GLN A 89 16.86 -4.06 -12.54
C GLN A 89 17.00 -2.92 -11.53
N GLN A 90 18.23 -2.70 -11.01
CA GLN A 90 18.48 -1.59 -10.10
C GLN A 90 18.27 -0.24 -10.79
N ALA A 91 18.73 -0.07 -12.03
CA ALA A 91 18.50 1.13 -12.80
C ALA A 91 17.00 1.40 -13.05
N GLU A 92 16.21 0.34 -13.33
CA GLU A 92 14.75 0.45 -13.48
C GLU A 92 14.07 0.86 -12.17
N ILE A 93 14.52 0.31 -11.03
CA ILE A 93 14.03 0.70 -9.70
C ILE A 93 14.37 2.16 -9.39
N ASP A 94 15.58 2.60 -9.69
CA ASP A 94 16.02 3.97 -9.38
C ASP A 94 15.27 4.98 -10.26
N LYS A 95 15.07 4.68 -11.54
CA LYS A 95 14.20 5.47 -12.42
C LYS A 95 12.76 5.57 -11.89
N TYR A 96 12.19 4.44 -11.47
CA TYR A 96 10.86 4.42 -10.86
C TYR A 96 10.76 5.30 -9.61
N LYS A 97 11.78 5.29 -8.74
CA LYS A 97 11.78 6.14 -7.53
C LYS A 97 11.69 7.63 -7.87
N GLU A 98 12.41 8.07 -8.89
CA GLU A 98 12.35 9.46 -9.35
C GLU A 98 10.97 9.80 -9.97
N GLU A 99 10.45 8.91 -10.81
CA GLU A 99 9.14 9.09 -11.44
C GLU A 99 8.01 9.13 -10.42
N VAL A 100 8.00 8.20 -9.45
CA VAL A 100 6.95 8.15 -8.42
C VAL A 100 7.05 9.34 -7.46
N LYS A 101 8.27 9.78 -7.13
CA LYS A 101 8.48 11.00 -6.33
C LYS A 101 7.90 12.22 -7.05
N ALA A 102 8.26 12.44 -8.33
CA ALA A 102 7.73 13.55 -9.10
C ALA A 102 6.20 13.50 -9.20
N TRP A 103 5.62 12.31 -9.40
CA TRP A 103 4.18 12.09 -9.44
C TRP A 103 3.52 12.44 -8.09
N ARG A 104 4.07 11.95 -6.97
CA ARG A 104 3.56 12.24 -5.61
C ARG A 104 3.53 13.72 -5.31
N LEU A 105 4.61 14.42 -5.62
CA LEU A 105 4.74 15.85 -5.35
C LEU A 105 3.87 16.71 -6.28
N GLY A 106 3.51 16.20 -7.45
CA GLY A 106 2.61 16.84 -8.41
C GLY A 106 1.14 16.44 -8.27
N LEU A 107 0.79 15.52 -7.34
CA LEU A 107 -0.57 15.02 -7.21
C LEU A 107 -1.52 16.10 -6.71
N ASP A 108 -2.62 16.33 -7.43
CA ASP A 108 -3.75 17.10 -6.96
C ASP A 108 -4.54 16.30 -5.91
N LEU A 109 -4.54 16.77 -4.66
CA LEU A 109 -5.22 16.12 -3.55
C LEU A 109 -6.76 16.04 -3.72
N SER A 110 -7.37 16.84 -4.60
CA SER A 110 -8.79 16.71 -4.92
C SER A 110 -9.14 15.34 -5.52
N LYS A 111 -8.18 14.71 -6.22
CA LYS A 111 -8.33 13.34 -6.72
C LYS A 111 -8.40 12.31 -5.59
N VAL A 112 -7.65 12.54 -4.51
CA VAL A 112 -7.69 11.70 -3.30
C VAL A 112 -9.06 11.81 -2.62
N GLU A 113 -9.61 13.02 -2.54
CA GLU A 113 -10.97 13.24 -2.03
C GLU A 113 -12.02 12.54 -2.90
N GLY A 114 -11.82 12.49 -4.22
CA GLY A 114 -12.64 11.70 -5.14
C GLY A 114 -12.61 10.20 -4.83
N ALA A 115 -11.43 9.63 -4.55
CA ALA A 115 -11.30 8.25 -4.12
C ALA A 115 -11.97 7.98 -2.76
N ARG A 116 -11.84 8.91 -1.82
CA ARG A 116 -12.55 8.88 -0.53
C ARG A 116 -14.07 8.87 -0.74
N LYS A 117 -14.57 9.74 -1.63
CA LYS A 117 -15.99 9.81 -1.93
C LYS A 117 -16.51 8.49 -2.52
N LEU A 118 -15.76 7.87 -3.44
CA LEU A 118 -16.11 6.58 -4.02
C LEU A 118 -16.30 5.50 -2.96
N LEU A 119 -15.36 5.40 -2.00
CA LEU A 119 -15.44 4.46 -0.88
C LEU A 119 -16.61 4.78 0.06
N SER A 120 -16.80 6.06 0.40
CA SER A 120 -17.87 6.47 1.31
C SER A 120 -19.27 6.27 0.71
N ASP A 121 -19.45 6.49 -0.59
CA ASP A 121 -20.70 6.22 -1.31
C ASP A 121 -21.03 4.71 -1.30
N ALA A 122 -20.02 3.86 -1.25
CA ALA A 122 -20.16 2.40 -1.06
C ALA A 122 -20.34 1.98 0.42
N GLY A 123 -20.43 2.92 1.35
CA GLY A 123 -20.60 2.66 2.79
C GLY A 123 -19.31 2.23 3.50
N ILE A 124 -18.14 2.50 2.91
CA ILE A 124 -16.84 2.09 3.43
C ILE A 124 -16.08 3.32 3.95
N SER A 125 -15.63 3.26 5.20
CA SER A 125 -14.78 4.29 5.81
C SER A 125 -13.32 3.82 5.89
N VAL A 126 -12.39 4.71 5.53
CA VAL A 126 -10.95 4.45 5.67
C VAL A 126 -10.52 4.99 7.03
N HIS A 127 -10.14 4.11 7.95
CA HIS A 127 -9.64 4.51 9.25
C HIS A 127 -8.14 4.76 9.24
N ILE A 128 -7.42 4.00 8.44
CA ILE A 128 -5.96 3.98 8.39
C ILE A 128 -5.54 3.88 6.94
N VAL A 129 -4.46 4.57 6.55
CA VAL A 129 -3.79 4.38 5.26
C VAL A 129 -2.38 3.87 5.51
N LYS A 130 -2.02 2.74 4.90
CA LYS A 130 -0.66 2.18 4.97
C LYS A 130 0.18 2.75 3.84
N MET A 131 0.77 3.93 4.06
CA MET A 131 1.60 4.65 3.08
C MET A 131 3.08 4.31 3.13
N GLN A 132 3.54 3.68 4.20
CA GLN A 132 4.94 3.28 4.42
C GLN A 132 5.95 4.43 4.24
N PRO A 133 5.81 5.55 4.97
CA PRO A 133 6.70 6.70 4.84
C PRO A 133 8.17 6.38 5.13
N SER A 134 8.46 5.29 5.85
CA SER A 134 9.83 4.82 6.08
C SER A 134 10.60 4.48 4.80
N GLY A 135 9.90 4.04 3.77
CA GLY A 135 10.46 3.72 2.45
C GLY A 135 10.60 4.92 1.52
N MET A 136 10.14 6.10 1.93
CA MET A 136 10.17 7.30 1.12
C MET A 136 11.53 8.02 1.22
N GLY A 137 12.05 8.46 0.08
CA GLY A 137 13.40 8.99 -0.04
C GLY A 137 13.57 10.41 0.46
N SER A 138 12.49 11.18 0.60
CA SER A 138 12.55 12.59 1.00
C SER A 138 11.47 12.96 2.00
N ASP A 139 11.67 14.06 2.71
CA ASP A 139 10.72 14.57 3.70
C ASP A 139 9.44 15.11 3.06
N GLU A 140 9.54 15.61 1.82
CA GLU A 140 8.37 16.01 1.04
C GLU A 140 7.46 14.82 0.72
N GLU A 141 8.03 13.65 0.42
CA GLU A 141 7.24 12.42 0.24
C GLU A 141 6.63 11.92 1.57
N VAL A 142 7.35 12.08 2.68
CA VAL A 142 6.78 11.80 4.01
C VAL A 142 5.58 12.72 4.29
N ASP A 143 5.71 14.01 4.06
CA ASP A 143 4.62 14.98 4.19
C ASP A 143 3.43 14.64 3.25
N TYR A 144 3.72 14.21 2.02
CA TYR A 144 2.72 13.71 1.09
C TYR A 144 1.92 12.55 1.69
N ALA A 145 2.57 11.56 2.32
CA ALA A 145 1.89 10.40 2.90
C ALA A 145 0.85 10.82 3.97
N PHE A 146 1.19 11.79 4.83
CA PHE A 146 0.27 12.31 5.84
C PHE A 146 -0.85 13.16 5.23
N LYS A 147 -0.54 13.98 4.21
CA LYS A 147 -1.55 14.77 3.48
C LYS A 147 -2.57 13.87 2.78
N VAL A 148 -2.12 12.78 2.15
CA VAL A 148 -3.00 11.78 1.51
C VAL A 148 -3.89 11.11 2.56
N ALA A 149 -3.34 10.68 3.70
CA ALA A 149 -4.13 10.09 4.77
C ALA A 149 -5.20 11.06 5.30
N LYS A 150 -4.85 12.33 5.47
CA LYS A 150 -5.78 13.39 5.90
C LYS A 150 -6.88 13.62 4.86
N ALA A 151 -6.55 13.68 3.55
CA ALA A 151 -7.52 13.82 2.47
C ALA A 151 -8.46 12.60 2.38
N MET A 152 -7.97 11.39 2.64
CA MET A 152 -8.78 10.18 2.77
C MET A 152 -9.68 10.17 4.01
N GLY A 153 -9.51 11.11 4.94
CA GLY A 153 -10.22 11.12 6.21
C GLY A 153 -9.77 10.06 7.20
N ALA A 154 -8.58 9.49 6.98
CA ALA A 154 -7.99 8.52 7.88
C ALA A 154 -7.48 9.18 9.16
N LYS A 155 -7.46 8.41 10.25
CA LYS A 155 -6.99 8.86 11.57
C LYS A 155 -5.51 8.61 11.80
N ALA A 156 -4.90 7.73 10.99
CA ALA A 156 -3.51 7.34 11.14
C ALA A 156 -2.90 6.88 9.82
N VAL A 157 -1.59 6.98 9.77
CA VAL A 157 -0.72 6.30 8.81
C VAL A 157 -0.05 5.14 9.54
N THR A 158 0.01 3.97 8.91
CA THR A 158 0.75 2.82 9.46
C THR A 158 1.98 2.49 8.65
N ASP A 159 2.99 2.00 9.35
CA ASP A 159 4.26 1.56 8.78
C ASP A 159 4.96 0.56 9.72
N GLU A 160 5.95 -0.15 9.20
CA GLU A 160 6.84 -1.02 9.96
C GLU A 160 8.18 -0.30 10.12
N ILE A 161 8.37 0.40 11.24
CA ILE A 161 9.48 1.32 11.44
C ILE A 161 10.35 0.96 12.65
N ASN A 162 11.61 1.38 12.60
CA ASN A 162 12.50 1.42 13.75
C ASN A 162 12.43 2.79 14.45
N LEU A 163 13.13 2.92 15.58
CA LEU A 163 13.11 4.14 16.39
C LEU A 163 13.63 5.38 15.63
N GLU A 164 14.65 5.22 14.78
CA GLU A 164 15.20 6.35 14.00
C GLU A 164 14.18 6.86 12.99
N THR A 165 13.54 5.94 12.27
CA THR A 165 12.48 6.30 11.33
C THR A 165 11.28 6.90 12.05
N ALA A 166 10.91 6.40 13.23
CA ALA A 166 9.84 6.98 14.04
C ALA A 166 10.13 8.45 14.38
N LYS A 167 11.36 8.76 14.81
CA LYS A 167 11.80 10.14 15.08
C LYS A 167 11.73 11.03 13.83
N ARG A 168 12.07 10.49 12.66
CA ARG A 168 11.99 11.23 11.38
C ARG A 168 10.56 11.58 11.02
N VAL A 169 9.62 10.63 11.18
CA VAL A 169 8.24 10.82 10.71
C VAL A 169 7.34 11.54 11.72
N ALA A 170 7.67 11.52 13.01
CA ALA A 170 6.87 12.13 14.07
C ALA A 170 6.47 13.60 13.81
N PRO A 171 7.37 14.50 13.36
CA PRO A 171 7.00 15.91 13.10
C PRO A 171 5.93 16.09 12.02
N PHE A 172 5.75 15.11 11.13
CA PHE A 172 4.73 15.13 10.08
C PHE A 172 3.37 14.64 10.60
N ALA A 173 3.37 13.77 11.60
CA ALA A 173 2.15 13.28 12.24
C ALA A 173 1.48 14.33 13.17
N GLU A 174 2.23 15.35 13.60
CA GLU A 174 1.74 16.42 14.48
C GLU A 174 1.09 17.59 13.72
N LYS A 175 1.16 17.61 12.38
CA LYS A 175 0.57 18.65 11.49
C LYS A 175 -0.85 18.28 11.05
#